data_a1dcf51ce8626701d4af12cb578f1229
#
_entry.id   a1dcf51ce8626701d4af12cb578f1229
#
_cell.length_a   1.000
_cell.length_b   1.000
_cell.length_c   1.000
_cell.angle_alpha   90.00
_cell.angle_beta   90.00
_cell.angle_gamma   90.00
#
_symmetry.space_group_name_H-M   'P 1'
#
loop_
_entity.id
_entity.type
_entity.pdbx_description
1 polymer ?
#
loop_
_entity_poly.entity_id
_entity_poly.type
_entity_poly.pdbx_seq_one_letter_code
_entity_poly.pdbx_strand_id
1 'polypeptide(L)'
;MRKMTKRLLGLGAAVALAAGGTGIAYAAGWFVFGTVNVEANAAVVQPLAVIATIDPMDELYPNGAVDVNLLIDNTANNFPVSVTSIEKLLITVDNVAMSLGCTADMVDFAAPTGALPIAALGTAPVVGSLTMDLDASAGCQGARFTLHLRANATVG
;
A
#
# COMPACT_ATOMS: atom_id res chain seq x y z
N MET A 1 5.87 65.22 38.34
CA MET A 1 5.55 64.73 36.99
C MET A 1 6.31 63.45 36.73
N ARG A 2 5.65 62.30 36.84
CA ARG A 2 6.26 60.97 36.62
C ARG A 2 5.92 60.51 35.24
N LYS A 3 6.93 60.30 34.40
CA LYS A 3 6.80 59.72 33.09
C LYS A 3 6.64 58.21 33.21
N MET A 4 5.47 57.69 32.84
CA MET A 4 5.21 56.26 32.71
C MET A 4 5.83 55.75 31.41
N THR A 5 6.87 54.94 31.57
CA THR A 5 7.45 54.16 30.44
C THR A 5 6.61 52.93 30.23
N LYS A 6 5.86 52.90 29.10
CA LYS A 6 5.14 51.70 28.68
C LYS A 6 6.15 50.68 28.17
N ARG A 7 6.34 49.60 28.91
CA ARG A 7 7.07 48.43 28.45
C ARG A 7 6.14 47.61 27.53
N LEU A 8 6.41 47.61 26.23
CA LEU A 8 5.85 46.65 25.32
C LEU A 8 6.49 45.28 25.67
N LEU A 9 5.68 44.39 26.21
CA LEU A 9 5.96 42.97 26.25
C LEU A 9 5.72 42.41 24.88
N GLY A 10 6.79 42.20 24.11
CA GLY A 10 6.75 41.41 22.90
C GLY A 10 6.53 39.95 23.27
N LEU A 11 5.33 39.45 22.99
CA LEU A 11 5.09 38.01 22.97
C LEU A 11 5.84 37.44 21.76
N GLY A 12 7.03 36.94 22.00
CA GLY A 12 7.70 36.06 21.06
C GLY A 12 6.99 34.71 21.04
N ALA A 13 6.15 34.50 20.07
CA ALA A 13 5.66 33.16 19.75
C ALA A 13 6.84 32.34 19.24
N ALA A 14 7.45 31.57 20.11
CA ALA A 14 8.39 30.55 19.73
C ALA A 14 7.60 29.43 19.03
N VAL A 15 7.56 29.47 17.71
CA VAL A 15 7.12 28.32 16.91
C VAL A 15 8.25 27.29 16.98
N ALA A 16 8.12 26.34 17.88
CA ALA A 16 8.95 25.14 17.88
C ALA A 16 8.52 24.31 16.67
N LEU A 17 9.19 24.52 15.55
CA LEU A 17 9.12 23.58 14.43
C LEU A 17 9.86 22.30 14.88
N ALA A 18 9.11 21.34 15.40
CA ALA A 18 9.60 20.00 15.56
C ALA A 18 9.90 19.46 14.15
N ALA A 19 11.20 19.34 13.86
CA ALA A 19 11.67 18.63 12.68
C ALA A 19 11.24 17.17 12.81
N GLY A 20 10.15 16.80 12.16
CA GLY A 20 9.64 15.43 12.23
C GLY A 20 8.24 15.22 11.66
N GLY A 21 7.64 16.22 11.02
CA GLY A 21 6.27 16.09 10.54
C GLY A 21 6.06 16.52 9.09
N THR A 22 6.82 16.00 8.15
CA THR A 22 6.68 16.38 6.74
C THR A 22 5.43 15.82 6.07
N GLY A 23 4.74 14.85 6.69
CA GLY A 23 3.54 14.23 6.14
C GLY A 23 2.23 14.99 6.34
N ILE A 24 2.15 15.86 7.34
CA ILE A 24 0.89 16.53 7.72
C ILE A 24 0.62 17.80 6.89
N ALA A 25 1.65 18.40 6.32
CA ALA A 25 1.52 19.64 5.55
C ALA A 25 0.71 19.48 4.27
N TYR A 26 0.56 18.26 3.76
CA TYR A 26 -0.12 18.00 2.49
C TYR A 26 -1.65 18.05 2.57
N ALA A 27 -2.23 17.75 3.74
CA ALA A 27 -3.68 17.65 3.88
C ALA A 27 -4.36 18.92 4.41
N ALA A 28 -3.62 19.87 4.96
CA ALA A 28 -4.20 20.94 5.76
C ALA A 28 -4.11 22.37 5.18
N GLY A 29 -3.48 22.57 4.02
CA GLY A 29 -3.35 23.90 3.40
C GLY A 29 -2.75 24.92 4.39
N TRP A 30 -1.51 24.80 4.74
CA TRP A 30 -0.83 25.70 5.66
C TRP A 30 -0.56 27.05 4.99
N PHE A 31 -1.14 28.09 5.56
CA PHE A 31 -0.82 29.47 5.17
C PHE A 31 0.19 30.04 6.16
N VAL A 32 1.39 30.32 5.69
CA VAL A 32 2.42 31.01 6.48
C VAL A 32 2.32 32.51 6.19
N PHE A 33 1.89 33.28 7.18
CA PHE A 33 1.91 34.73 7.11
C PHE A 33 3.16 35.25 7.79
N GLY A 34 4.09 35.75 7.01
CA GLY A 34 5.34 36.35 7.53
C GLY A 34 6.41 36.45 6.44
N THR A 35 7.46 37.21 6.72
CA THR A 35 8.62 37.40 5.81
C THR A 35 9.68 36.32 5.95
N VAL A 36 9.34 35.18 6.52
CA VAL A 36 10.24 34.02 6.64
C VAL A 36 10.00 33.11 5.46
N ASN A 37 11.01 32.95 4.61
CA ASN A 37 10.99 31.92 3.58
C ASN A 37 11.15 30.57 4.26
N VAL A 38 10.06 29.82 4.36
CA VAL A 38 10.09 28.42 4.79
C VAL A 38 9.98 27.56 3.55
N GLU A 39 11.07 26.90 3.19
CA GLU A 39 11.06 25.89 2.15
C GLU A 39 10.60 24.56 2.77
N ALA A 40 9.39 24.13 2.45
CA ALA A 40 8.90 22.81 2.77
C ALA A 40 8.91 21.97 1.50
N ASN A 41 9.73 20.94 1.48
CA ASN A 41 9.69 19.95 0.41
C ASN A 41 8.56 18.96 0.71
N ALA A 42 7.60 18.83 -0.23
CA ALA A 42 6.61 17.78 -0.15
C ALA A 42 7.29 16.41 -0.31
N ALA A 43 6.96 15.47 0.57
CA ALA A 43 7.44 14.11 0.43
C ALA A 43 6.86 13.47 -0.83
N VAL A 44 7.73 12.82 -1.61
CA VAL A 44 7.28 12.01 -2.75
C VAL A 44 6.89 10.64 -2.22
N VAL A 45 5.61 10.29 -2.35
CA VAL A 45 5.12 8.96 -2.02
C VAL A 45 5.56 7.98 -3.09
N GLN A 46 6.35 6.98 -2.70
CA GLN A 46 6.74 5.89 -3.59
C GLN A 46 5.65 4.81 -3.60
N PRO A 47 5.39 4.17 -4.76
CA PRO A 47 4.47 3.04 -4.82
C PRO A 47 4.88 1.92 -3.87
N LEU A 48 3.90 1.28 -3.23
CA LEU A 48 4.16 0.07 -2.45
C LEU A 48 4.46 -1.09 -3.40
N ALA A 49 5.49 -1.87 -3.10
CA ALA A 49 5.72 -3.12 -3.77
C ALA A 49 4.90 -4.24 -3.12
N VAL A 50 4.29 -5.10 -3.93
CA VAL A 50 3.56 -6.30 -3.48
C VAL A 50 4.30 -7.52 -4.04
N ILE A 51 4.83 -8.34 -3.15
CA ILE A 51 5.50 -9.60 -3.48
C ILE A 51 4.56 -10.73 -3.10
N ALA A 52 4.15 -11.55 -4.06
CA ALA A 52 3.26 -12.68 -3.84
C ALA A 52 4.04 -14.00 -3.99
N THR A 53 3.83 -14.93 -3.06
CA THR A 53 4.38 -16.28 -3.12
C THR A 53 3.31 -17.29 -2.74
N ILE A 54 3.35 -18.45 -3.40
CA ILE A 54 2.56 -19.65 -3.07
C ILE A 54 3.54 -20.71 -2.62
N ASP A 55 3.17 -21.50 -1.61
CA ASP A 55 3.99 -22.64 -1.21
C ASP A 55 4.14 -23.59 -2.41
N PRO A 56 5.36 -23.98 -2.80
CA PRO A 56 5.57 -24.86 -3.96
C PRO A 56 4.97 -26.26 -3.77
N MET A 57 4.55 -26.62 -2.56
CA MET A 57 3.85 -27.88 -2.26
C MET A 57 2.32 -27.75 -2.40
N ASP A 58 1.81 -26.53 -2.51
CA ASP A 58 0.38 -26.29 -2.70
C ASP A 58 0.02 -26.39 -4.18
N GLU A 59 -0.88 -27.31 -4.51
CA GLU A 59 -1.40 -27.48 -5.85
C GLU A 59 -2.85 -26.97 -5.93
N LEU A 60 -3.12 -26.11 -6.89
CA LEU A 60 -4.46 -25.64 -7.18
C LEU A 60 -5.21 -26.66 -8.03
N TYR A 61 -6.35 -27.16 -7.57
CA TYR A 61 -7.20 -28.13 -8.24
C TYR A 61 -8.66 -27.63 -8.32
N PRO A 62 -9.49 -28.18 -9.21
CA PRO A 62 -10.89 -27.77 -9.34
C PRO A 62 -11.62 -27.81 -7.99
N ASN A 63 -12.36 -26.76 -7.68
CA ASN A 63 -13.00 -26.50 -6.39
C ASN A 63 -12.01 -26.43 -5.19
N GLY A 64 -10.72 -26.30 -5.45
CA GLY A 64 -9.69 -26.12 -4.43
C GLY A 64 -9.34 -24.67 -4.18
N ALA A 65 -8.61 -24.45 -3.09
CA ALA A 65 -8.06 -23.15 -2.74
C ALA A 65 -6.63 -23.34 -2.23
N VAL A 66 -5.78 -22.33 -2.50
CA VAL A 66 -4.41 -22.25 -1.97
C VAL A 66 -4.18 -20.88 -1.37
N ASP A 67 -3.34 -20.82 -0.35
CA ASP A 67 -2.95 -19.57 0.28
C ASP A 67 -1.91 -18.83 -0.59
N VAL A 68 -2.13 -17.53 -0.75
CA VAL A 68 -1.19 -16.63 -1.41
C VAL A 68 -0.57 -15.74 -0.34
N ASN A 69 0.68 -15.99 -0.01
CA ASN A 69 1.43 -15.18 0.94
C ASN A 69 1.88 -13.89 0.25
N LEU A 70 1.40 -12.75 0.73
CA LEU A 70 1.72 -11.42 0.23
C LEU A 70 2.65 -10.73 1.22
N LEU A 71 3.72 -10.15 0.72
CA LEU A 71 4.56 -9.22 1.46
C LEU A 71 4.38 -7.83 0.87
N ILE A 72 3.83 -6.93 1.66
CA ILE A 72 3.69 -5.52 1.26
C ILE A 72 4.89 -4.75 1.75
N ASP A 73 5.59 -4.11 0.83
CA ASP A 73 6.86 -3.42 1.08
C ASP A 73 6.68 -1.91 1.04
N ASN A 74 6.94 -1.26 2.18
CA ASN A 74 6.94 0.20 2.38
C ASN A 74 8.37 0.73 2.62
N THR A 75 9.41 -0.03 2.32
CA THR A 75 10.80 0.37 2.60
C THR A 75 11.27 1.58 1.81
N ALA A 76 10.59 1.90 0.71
CA ALA A 76 10.86 3.10 -0.08
C ALA A 76 10.29 4.39 0.53
N ASN A 77 9.40 4.30 1.53
CA ASN A 77 8.77 5.45 2.17
C ASN A 77 9.23 5.59 3.62
N ASN A 78 9.61 6.81 4.01
CA ASN A 78 10.06 7.14 5.37
C ASN A 78 8.91 7.55 6.32
N PHE A 79 7.67 7.25 5.96
CA PHE A 79 6.46 7.50 6.74
C PHE A 79 5.58 6.26 6.78
N PRO A 80 4.74 6.11 7.83
CA PRO A 80 3.83 4.99 7.93
C PRO A 80 2.71 5.10 6.89
N VAL A 81 2.20 3.95 6.46
CA VAL A 81 1.04 3.86 5.56
C VAL A 81 0.03 2.87 6.13
N SER A 82 -1.22 3.01 5.74
CA SER A 82 -2.27 2.03 6.01
C SER A 82 -2.81 1.52 4.68
N VAL A 83 -2.56 0.25 4.36
CA VAL A 83 -3.14 -0.40 3.19
C VAL A 83 -4.63 -0.59 3.44
N THR A 84 -5.45 -0.02 2.57
CA THR A 84 -6.91 -0.05 2.68
C THR A 84 -7.55 -1.16 1.86
N SER A 85 -6.90 -1.55 0.75
CA SER A 85 -7.33 -2.66 -0.09
C SER A 85 -6.18 -3.23 -0.91
N ILE A 86 -6.31 -4.50 -1.28
CA ILE A 86 -5.48 -5.16 -2.29
C ILE A 86 -6.42 -5.57 -3.41
N GLU A 87 -6.17 -5.08 -4.60
CA GLU A 87 -7.03 -5.30 -5.77
C GLU A 87 -6.38 -6.26 -6.75
N LYS A 88 -7.17 -7.21 -7.23
CA LYS A 88 -6.84 -8.00 -8.40
C LYS A 88 -7.02 -7.15 -9.64
N LEU A 89 -5.94 -6.87 -10.37
CA LEU A 89 -5.98 -6.16 -11.63
C LEU A 89 -6.24 -7.10 -12.79
N LEU A 90 -5.49 -8.20 -12.82
CA LEU A 90 -5.51 -9.17 -13.90
C LEU A 90 -4.97 -10.51 -13.39
N ILE A 91 -5.54 -11.60 -13.87
CA ILE A 91 -4.93 -12.93 -13.86
C ILE A 91 -4.61 -13.31 -15.28
N THR A 92 -3.42 -13.84 -15.54
CA THR A 92 -3.04 -14.41 -16.82
C THR A 92 -2.69 -15.87 -16.66
N VAL A 93 -2.92 -16.66 -17.71
CA VAL A 93 -2.56 -18.07 -17.79
C VAL A 93 -1.50 -18.26 -18.88
N ASP A 94 -0.63 -19.23 -18.72
CA ASP A 94 0.41 -19.52 -19.72
C ASP A 94 -0.18 -19.95 -21.07
N ASN A 95 0.57 -19.70 -22.16
CA ASN A 95 0.10 -19.94 -23.52
C ASN A 95 -0.21 -21.41 -23.83
N VAL A 96 0.47 -22.34 -23.17
CA VAL A 96 0.27 -23.78 -23.39
C VAL A 96 -1.08 -24.19 -22.84
N ALA A 97 -1.35 -23.86 -21.57
CA ALA A 97 -2.63 -24.12 -20.95
C ALA A 97 -3.80 -23.40 -21.66
N MET A 98 -3.57 -22.16 -22.10
CA MET A 98 -4.55 -21.40 -22.87
C MET A 98 -4.93 -22.12 -24.19
N SER A 99 -3.96 -22.69 -24.89
CA SER A 99 -4.22 -23.45 -26.10
C SER A 99 -5.01 -24.76 -25.88
N LEU A 100 -5.00 -25.25 -24.63
CA LEU A 100 -5.77 -26.42 -24.17
C LEU A 100 -7.12 -26.05 -23.55
N GLY A 101 -7.53 -24.78 -23.65
CA GLY A 101 -8.82 -24.30 -23.18
C GLY A 101 -8.87 -23.87 -21.72
N CYS A 102 -7.70 -23.68 -21.07
CA CYS A 102 -7.63 -23.05 -19.76
C CYS A 102 -7.72 -21.53 -19.91
N THR A 103 -8.60 -20.89 -19.18
CA THR A 103 -8.78 -19.44 -19.20
C THR A 103 -8.57 -18.84 -17.80
N ALA A 104 -8.26 -17.56 -17.76
CA ALA A 104 -7.95 -16.86 -16.51
C ALA A 104 -9.17 -16.70 -15.58
N ASP A 105 -10.37 -16.75 -16.13
CA ASP A 105 -11.64 -16.70 -15.40
C ASP A 105 -11.99 -18.00 -14.65
N MET A 106 -11.26 -19.09 -14.91
CA MET A 106 -11.34 -20.33 -14.12
C MET A 106 -10.72 -20.19 -12.73
N VAL A 107 -10.06 -19.06 -12.43
CA VAL A 107 -9.37 -18.85 -11.18
C VAL A 107 -9.75 -17.48 -10.61
N ASP A 108 -10.06 -17.42 -9.32
CA ASP A 108 -10.34 -16.17 -8.63
C ASP A 108 -9.42 -15.94 -7.44
N PHE A 109 -9.11 -14.67 -7.17
CA PHE A 109 -8.29 -14.25 -6.05
C PHE A 109 -9.14 -13.47 -5.05
N ALA A 110 -9.19 -13.96 -3.84
CA ALA A 110 -9.78 -13.27 -2.70
C ALA A 110 -8.68 -12.55 -1.90
N ALA A 111 -8.77 -11.22 -1.92
CA ALA A 111 -7.87 -10.39 -1.13
C ALA A 111 -8.17 -10.47 0.36
N PRO A 112 -7.17 -10.31 1.23
CA PRO A 112 -7.38 -10.17 2.66
C PRO A 112 -8.22 -8.92 2.96
N THR A 113 -9.05 -9.00 3.99
CA THR A 113 -9.92 -7.91 4.41
C THR A 113 -9.35 -7.17 5.62
N GLY A 114 -9.65 -5.88 5.71
CA GLY A 114 -9.23 -5.01 6.81
C GLY A 114 -8.05 -4.11 6.45
N ALA A 115 -7.89 -3.04 7.24
CA ALA A 115 -6.77 -2.12 7.08
C ALA A 115 -5.48 -2.75 7.66
N LEU A 116 -4.39 -2.64 6.90
CA LEU A 116 -3.08 -3.15 7.31
C LEU A 116 -2.11 -1.98 7.52
N PRO A 117 -1.82 -1.61 8.77
CA PRO A 117 -0.84 -0.57 9.06
C PRO A 117 0.59 -1.10 8.81
N ILE A 118 1.40 -0.31 8.12
CA ILE A 118 2.80 -0.62 7.84
C ILE A 118 3.65 0.55 8.32
N ALA A 119 4.64 0.28 9.15
CA ALA A 119 5.56 1.29 9.64
C ALA A 119 6.38 1.93 8.51
N ALA A 120 6.93 3.11 8.78
CA ALA A 120 7.94 3.72 7.91
C ALA A 120 9.09 2.74 7.69
N LEU A 121 9.57 2.64 6.45
CA LEU A 121 10.67 1.75 6.03
C LEU A 121 10.42 0.26 6.39
N GLY A 122 9.15 -0.13 6.57
CA GLY A 122 8.75 -1.46 7.02
C GLY A 122 8.11 -2.31 5.94
N THR A 123 7.87 -3.57 6.30
CA THR A 123 7.12 -4.54 5.50
C THR A 123 6.01 -5.16 6.34
N ALA A 124 4.96 -5.65 5.71
CA ALA A 124 3.91 -6.39 6.41
C ALA A 124 3.48 -7.62 5.60
N PRO A 125 3.49 -8.82 6.20
CA PRO A 125 2.95 -10.01 5.58
C PRO A 125 1.42 -10.04 5.74
N VAL A 126 0.74 -10.56 4.71
CA VAL A 126 -0.70 -10.81 4.73
C VAL A 126 -1.02 -11.97 3.79
N VAL A 127 -2.10 -12.69 4.06
CA VAL A 127 -2.48 -13.88 3.28
C VAL A 127 -3.77 -13.59 2.52
N GLY A 128 -3.74 -13.81 1.20
CA GLY A 128 -4.91 -13.92 0.34
C GLY A 128 -5.19 -15.38 -0.01
N SER A 129 -6.22 -15.63 -0.79
CA SER A 129 -6.57 -16.97 -1.25
C SER A 129 -6.79 -16.98 -2.76
N LEU A 130 -6.27 -17.99 -3.43
CA LEU A 130 -6.52 -18.27 -4.84
C LEU A 130 -7.39 -19.52 -4.93
N THR A 131 -8.52 -19.42 -5.62
CA THR A 131 -9.47 -20.53 -5.79
C THR A 131 -9.61 -20.89 -7.26
N MET A 132 -9.86 -22.17 -7.55
CA MET A 132 -10.16 -22.65 -8.91
C MET A 132 -11.62 -23.10 -8.97
N ASP A 133 -12.30 -22.73 -10.03
CA ASP A 133 -13.68 -23.13 -10.28
C ASP A 133 -13.82 -24.66 -10.40
N LEU A 134 -14.97 -25.17 -9.96
CA LEU A 134 -15.30 -26.60 -10.08
C LEU A 134 -15.29 -27.06 -11.54
N ASP A 135 -15.74 -26.19 -12.45
CA ASP A 135 -15.88 -26.48 -13.88
C ASP A 135 -14.60 -26.14 -14.66
N ALA A 136 -13.47 -25.93 -13.97
CA ALA A 136 -12.20 -25.66 -14.64
C ALA A 136 -11.86 -26.79 -15.62
N SER A 137 -11.48 -26.39 -16.85
CA SER A 137 -11.19 -27.34 -17.92
C SER A 137 -9.99 -28.24 -17.58
N ALA A 138 -9.96 -29.45 -18.14
CA ALA A 138 -8.79 -30.33 -18.02
C ALA A 138 -7.49 -29.69 -18.55
N GLY A 139 -7.61 -28.70 -19.44
CA GLY A 139 -6.48 -27.90 -19.93
C GLY A 139 -5.80 -27.05 -18.85
N CYS A 140 -6.44 -26.84 -17.72
CA CYS A 140 -5.84 -26.12 -16.58
C CYS A 140 -4.91 -27.00 -15.73
N GLN A 141 -4.84 -28.29 -16.00
CA GLN A 141 -3.93 -29.17 -15.30
C GLN A 141 -2.47 -28.80 -15.60
N GLY A 142 -1.71 -28.44 -14.57
CA GLY A 142 -0.34 -27.97 -14.71
C GLY A 142 -0.19 -26.55 -15.26
N ALA A 143 -1.28 -25.81 -15.41
CA ALA A 143 -1.25 -24.42 -15.86
C ALA A 143 -0.54 -23.50 -14.85
N ARG A 144 0.12 -22.46 -15.37
CA ARG A 144 0.71 -21.41 -14.56
C ARG A 144 -0.14 -20.15 -14.63
N PHE A 145 -0.60 -19.71 -13.48
CA PHE A 145 -1.35 -18.46 -13.34
C PHE A 145 -0.43 -17.36 -12.81
N THR A 146 -0.51 -16.18 -13.41
CA THR A 146 0.19 -14.98 -12.92
C THR A 146 -0.84 -13.97 -12.45
N LEU A 147 -0.73 -13.58 -11.19
CA LEU A 147 -1.58 -12.59 -10.55
C LEU A 147 -0.92 -11.20 -10.63
N HIS A 148 -1.67 -10.24 -11.12
CA HIS A 148 -1.30 -8.83 -11.09
C HIS A 148 -2.15 -8.14 -10.02
N LEU A 149 -1.50 -7.70 -8.95
CA LEU A 149 -2.15 -7.11 -7.78
C LEU A 149 -1.75 -5.65 -7.61
N ARG A 150 -2.62 -4.86 -6.99
CA ARG A 150 -2.36 -3.50 -6.57
C ARG A 150 -2.73 -3.33 -5.10
N ALA A 151 -1.84 -2.76 -4.30
CA ALA A 151 -2.16 -2.29 -2.96
C ALA A 151 -2.54 -0.81 -3.01
N ASN A 152 -3.72 -0.47 -2.49
CA ASN A 152 -4.13 0.91 -2.26
C ASN A 152 -3.88 1.25 -0.80
N ALA A 153 -3.28 2.40 -0.55
CA ALA A 153 -2.92 2.81 0.81
C ALA A 153 -3.13 4.30 1.01
N THR A 154 -3.30 4.68 2.27
CA THR A 154 -3.29 6.07 2.73
C THR A 154 -2.09 6.30 3.63
N VAL A 155 -1.59 7.52 3.65
CA VAL A 155 -0.58 7.93 4.64
C VAL A 155 -1.24 7.96 6.01
N GLY A 156 -0.63 7.33 6.99
CA GLY A 156 -1.13 7.23 8.36
C GLY A 156 -0.77 8.45 9.21
#